data_0d6316da6b3cd32168e9ec7940d48104
#
_entry.id   0d6316da6b3cd32168e9ec7940d48104
#
_cell.length_a   1.000
_cell.length_b   1.000
_cell.length_c   1.000
_cell.angle_alpha   90.00
_cell.angle_beta   90.00
_cell.angle_gamma   90.00
#
_symmetry.space_group_name_H-M   'P 1'
#
loop_
_entity.id
_entity.type
_entity.pdbx_description
1 polymer ?
#
loop_
_entity_poly.entity_id
_entity_poly.type
_entity_poly.pdbx_seq_one_letter_code
_entity_poly.pdbx_strand_id
1 'polypeptide(L)'
;MNHKDYDHALWEKLKAKSLEEINENQPTIMGFDNFNEMIIASRTNINNVLPNNNCKITFKDFFDLEPPVENPMLILNPPYNVRIAQEKNHLFYEEIGSRLKHTWSGSDAWILSGDLESLKHIGLRPIRRIKLFNGPIETKLVHIPLYKGSKKDKYR
;
A
#
# COMPACT_ATOMS: atom_id res chain seq x y z
N MET A 1 -27.28 -0.52 2.91
CA MET A 1 -26.38 -0.77 4.07
C MET A 1 -27.23 -0.96 5.31
N ASN A 2 -27.08 -2.10 6.01
CA ASN A 2 -27.89 -2.44 7.21
C ASN A 2 -27.07 -2.26 8.50
N HIS A 3 -26.33 -1.14 8.62
CA HIS A 3 -25.65 -0.84 9.87
C HIS A 3 -26.64 -0.20 10.84
N LYS A 4 -26.64 -0.62 12.12
CA LYS A 4 -27.61 -0.12 13.14
C LYS A 4 -27.57 1.40 13.32
N ASP A 5 -26.40 2.00 13.08
CA ASP A 5 -26.17 3.43 13.26
C ASP A 5 -26.07 4.18 11.91
N TYR A 6 -26.67 3.62 10.83
CA TYR A 6 -26.67 4.26 9.53
C TYR A 6 -27.66 5.44 9.51
N ASP A 7 -27.12 6.65 9.40
CA ASP A 7 -27.87 7.88 9.20
C ASP A 7 -27.80 8.29 7.73
N HIS A 8 -28.91 8.14 7.01
CA HIS A 8 -28.99 8.46 5.59
C HIS A 8 -28.79 9.96 5.33
N ALA A 9 -29.32 10.83 6.17
CA ALA A 9 -29.18 12.27 5.99
C ALA A 9 -27.74 12.74 6.17
N LEU A 10 -27.04 12.19 7.18
CA LEU A 10 -25.61 12.42 7.36
C LEU A 10 -24.78 11.88 6.21
N TRP A 11 -25.12 10.70 5.70
CA TRP A 11 -24.45 10.13 4.52
C TRP A 11 -24.56 11.02 3.29
N GLU A 12 -25.77 11.48 2.92
CA GLU A 12 -25.98 12.35 1.76
C GLU A 12 -25.27 13.70 1.93
N LYS A 13 -25.29 14.27 3.14
CA LYS A 13 -24.53 15.50 3.46
C LYS A 13 -23.03 15.33 3.26
N LEU A 14 -22.44 14.24 3.77
CA LEU A 14 -21.01 13.96 3.63
C LEU A 14 -20.63 13.71 2.17
N LYS A 15 -21.47 12.97 1.44
CA LYS A 15 -21.30 12.70 0.02
C LYS A 15 -21.31 13.99 -0.81
N ALA A 16 -22.31 14.86 -0.58
CA ALA A 16 -22.39 16.16 -1.27
C ALA A 16 -21.14 17.00 -1.00
N LYS A 17 -20.72 17.12 0.26
CA LYS A 17 -19.52 17.84 0.65
C LYS A 17 -18.25 17.26 -0.03
N SER A 18 -18.11 15.94 -0.06
CA SER A 18 -16.95 15.29 -0.71
C SER A 18 -16.93 15.54 -2.23
N LEU A 19 -18.09 15.64 -2.88
CA LEU A 19 -18.17 15.98 -4.31
C LEU A 19 -17.76 17.43 -4.59
N GLU A 20 -18.10 18.36 -3.70
CA GLU A 20 -17.66 19.77 -3.78
C GLU A 20 -16.14 19.93 -3.58
N GLU A 21 -15.49 19.04 -2.85
CA GLU A 21 -14.05 19.05 -2.60
C GLU A 21 -13.22 18.42 -3.74
N ILE A 22 -13.86 17.82 -4.75
CA ILE A 22 -13.15 17.27 -5.92
C ILE A 22 -12.51 18.43 -6.69
N ASN A 23 -11.18 18.36 -6.85
CA ASN A 23 -10.43 19.35 -7.61
C ASN A 23 -9.69 18.68 -8.79
N GLU A 24 -9.20 19.50 -9.72
CA GLU A 24 -8.50 19.04 -10.93
C GLU A 24 -7.10 18.48 -10.66
N ASN A 25 -6.52 18.73 -9.47
CA ASN A 25 -5.20 18.23 -9.08
C ASN A 25 -5.27 16.78 -8.62
N GLN A 26 -5.46 15.88 -9.56
CA GLN A 26 -5.47 14.45 -9.29
C GLN A 26 -4.03 13.89 -9.31
N PRO A 27 -3.57 13.24 -8.23
CA PRO A 27 -2.29 12.55 -8.27
C PRO A 27 -2.34 11.40 -9.28
N THR A 28 -1.22 11.13 -9.93
CA THR A 28 -1.09 9.90 -10.72
C THR A 28 -1.03 8.70 -9.78
N ILE A 29 -1.98 7.78 -9.91
CA ILE A 29 -2.04 6.55 -9.13
C ILE A 29 -1.67 5.38 -10.05
N MET A 30 -0.69 4.58 -9.63
CA MET A 30 -0.29 3.37 -10.34
C MET A 30 -0.50 2.17 -9.42
N GLY A 31 -1.19 1.15 -9.92
CA GLY A 31 -1.41 -0.11 -9.22
C GLY A 31 -0.78 -1.26 -10.00
N PHE A 32 -0.26 -2.23 -9.27
CA PHE A 32 0.42 -3.39 -9.84
C PHE A 32 -0.02 -4.65 -9.10
N ASP A 33 -0.20 -5.72 -9.83
CA ASP A 33 -0.48 -7.04 -9.31
C ASP A 33 0.10 -8.08 -10.27
N ASN A 34 0.50 -9.24 -9.78
CA ASN A 34 1.00 -10.35 -10.59
C ASN A 34 -0.06 -11.42 -10.88
N PHE A 35 -1.34 -11.13 -10.59
CA PHE A 35 -2.49 -11.93 -10.97
C PHE A 35 -3.37 -11.17 -11.96
N ASN A 36 -3.52 -11.70 -13.16
CA ASN A 36 -4.26 -11.03 -14.23
C ASN A 36 -5.74 -10.79 -13.88
N GLU A 37 -6.35 -11.71 -13.15
CA GLU A 37 -7.74 -11.59 -12.67
C GLU A 37 -7.91 -10.37 -11.74
N MET A 38 -6.90 -10.10 -10.90
CA MET A 38 -6.91 -8.94 -10.00
C MET A 38 -6.75 -7.63 -10.79
N ILE A 39 -5.96 -7.63 -11.85
CA ILE A 39 -5.84 -6.48 -12.76
C ILE A 39 -7.19 -6.16 -13.43
N ILE A 40 -7.86 -7.17 -13.96
CA ILE A 40 -9.18 -7.02 -14.60
C ILE A 40 -10.21 -6.48 -13.58
N ALA A 41 -10.30 -7.11 -12.41
CA ALA A 41 -11.22 -6.71 -11.35
C ALA A 41 -10.94 -5.27 -10.89
N SER A 42 -9.68 -4.90 -10.69
CA SER A 42 -9.28 -3.56 -10.26
C SER A 42 -9.65 -2.50 -11.29
N ARG A 43 -9.37 -2.74 -12.56
CA ARG A 43 -9.75 -1.83 -13.66
C ARG A 43 -11.27 -1.65 -13.74
N THR A 44 -12.03 -2.73 -13.63
CA THR A 44 -13.50 -2.69 -13.63
C THR A 44 -14.02 -1.87 -12.45
N ASN A 45 -13.52 -2.11 -11.24
CA ASN A 45 -13.94 -1.39 -10.05
C ASN A 45 -13.64 0.10 -10.13
N ILE A 46 -12.43 0.45 -10.57
CA ILE A 46 -12.02 1.87 -10.72
C ILE A 46 -12.90 2.58 -11.76
N ASN A 47 -13.12 1.97 -12.92
CA ASN A 47 -13.93 2.57 -13.97
C ASN A 47 -15.39 2.76 -13.55
N ASN A 48 -15.93 1.87 -12.71
CA ASN A 48 -17.29 1.99 -12.18
C ASN A 48 -17.43 3.13 -11.17
N VAL A 49 -16.37 3.44 -10.43
CA VAL A 49 -16.42 4.48 -9.37
C VAL A 49 -15.89 5.82 -9.86
N LEU A 50 -14.86 5.80 -10.70
CA LEU A 50 -14.14 6.98 -11.19
C LEU A 50 -13.90 6.85 -12.70
N PRO A 51 -14.91 7.03 -13.55
CA PRO A 51 -14.79 6.80 -15.01
C PRO A 51 -13.74 7.69 -15.70
N ASN A 52 -13.44 8.86 -15.14
CA ASN A 52 -12.45 9.82 -15.67
C ASN A 52 -11.18 9.90 -14.80
N ASN A 53 -10.68 8.76 -14.33
CA ASN A 53 -9.56 8.71 -13.41
C ASN A 53 -8.18 8.66 -14.10
N ASN A 54 -7.13 9.06 -13.38
CA ASN A 54 -5.74 8.94 -13.78
C ASN A 54 -5.05 7.68 -13.21
N CYS A 55 -5.83 6.63 -12.88
CA CYS A 55 -5.31 5.39 -12.31
C CYS A 55 -4.80 4.46 -13.43
N LYS A 56 -3.55 4.03 -13.33
CA LYS A 56 -2.94 3.05 -14.25
C LYS A 56 -2.73 1.74 -13.53
N ILE A 57 -3.49 0.71 -13.90
CA ILE A 57 -3.36 -0.63 -13.31
C ILE A 57 -2.67 -1.55 -14.32
N THR A 58 -1.56 -2.15 -13.92
CA THR A 58 -0.69 -2.93 -14.81
C THR A 58 -0.31 -4.26 -14.18
N PHE A 59 -0.33 -5.33 -15.00
CA PHE A 59 0.19 -6.63 -14.62
C PHE A 59 1.72 -6.54 -14.51
N LYS A 60 2.24 -6.66 -13.29
CA LYS A 60 3.68 -6.69 -13.03
C LYS A 60 3.97 -7.16 -11.62
N ASP A 61 5.03 -7.95 -11.45
CA ASP A 61 5.51 -8.35 -10.14
C ASP A 61 6.22 -7.19 -9.44
N PHE A 62 6.07 -7.10 -8.12
CA PHE A 62 6.72 -6.07 -7.29
C PHE A 62 8.25 -6.11 -7.42
N PHE A 63 8.83 -7.29 -7.53
CA PHE A 63 10.28 -7.44 -7.62
C PHE A 63 10.87 -6.99 -8.96
N ASP A 64 10.04 -6.86 -10.00
CA ASP A 64 10.41 -6.34 -11.32
C ASP A 64 10.11 -4.84 -11.48
N LEU A 65 9.46 -4.22 -10.49
CA LEU A 65 9.10 -2.81 -10.55
C LEU A 65 10.30 -1.90 -10.33
N GLU A 66 10.41 -0.87 -11.16
CA GLU A 66 11.28 0.28 -10.94
C GLU A 66 10.41 1.51 -10.60
N PRO A 67 10.95 2.49 -9.83
CA PRO A 67 10.23 3.70 -9.53
C PRO A 67 9.76 4.43 -10.78
N PRO A 68 8.43 4.61 -10.98
CA PRO A 68 7.91 5.24 -12.20
C PRO A 68 8.08 6.75 -12.21
N VAL A 69 8.34 7.33 -11.06
CA VAL A 69 8.55 8.76 -10.82
C VAL A 69 9.60 8.92 -9.72
N GLU A 70 10.10 10.12 -9.56
CA GLU A 70 11.03 10.43 -8.47
C GLU A 70 10.28 10.51 -7.12
N ASN A 71 10.82 9.85 -6.09
CA ASN A 71 10.32 9.84 -4.71
C ASN A 71 8.81 9.49 -4.59
N PRO A 72 8.33 8.38 -5.15
CA PRO A 72 6.94 8.00 -5.04
C PRO A 72 6.57 7.59 -3.62
N MET A 73 5.29 7.68 -3.27
CA MET A 73 4.75 6.99 -2.12
C MET A 73 4.29 5.59 -2.54
N LEU A 74 4.80 4.58 -1.85
CA LEU A 74 4.41 3.18 -2.03
C LEU A 74 3.42 2.77 -0.96
N ILE A 75 2.38 2.04 -1.36
CA ILE A 75 1.46 1.38 -0.44
C ILE A 75 1.46 -0.10 -0.79
N LEU A 76 1.89 -0.94 0.13
CA LEU A 76 2.02 -2.39 -0.05
C LEU A 76 1.10 -3.12 0.92
N ASN A 77 0.42 -4.14 0.41
CA ASN A 77 -0.33 -5.11 1.19
C ASN A 77 0.13 -6.51 0.80
N PRO A 78 1.33 -6.94 1.24
CA PRO A 78 1.85 -8.26 0.89
C PRO A 78 0.93 -9.35 1.41
N PRO A 79 0.89 -10.53 0.75
CA PRO A 79 0.13 -11.65 1.25
C PRO A 79 0.65 -12.07 2.62
N TYR A 80 -0.24 -12.19 3.59
CA TYR A 80 0.04 -12.76 4.91
C TYR A 80 -0.56 -14.16 4.97
N ASN A 81 0.14 -15.10 4.32
CA ASN A 81 -0.33 -16.47 4.20
C ASN A 81 -0.07 -17.26 5.48
N VAL A 82 -1.10 -17.42 6.28
CA VAL A 82 -1.14 -18.34 7.44
C VAL A 82 -0.87 -19.81 7.03
N ARG A 83 -0.88 -20.13 5.73
CA ARG A 83 -0.75 -21.50 5.16
C ARG A 83 0.62 -21.84 4.58
N ILE A 84 1.51 -20.87 4.42
CA ILE A 84 2.89 -21.09 3.97
C ILE A 84 3.76 -21.28 5.20
N ALA A 85 4.78 -22.17 5.12
CA ALA A 85 5.73 -22.34 6.21
C ALA A 85 6.32 -20.98 6.63
N GLN A 86 6.34 -20.70 7.92
CA GLN A 86 6.71 -19.39 8.50
C GLN A 86 8.06 -18.87 7.99
N GLU A 87 9.04 -19.77 7.80
CA GLU A 87 10.34 -19.44 7.22
C GLU A 87 10.25 -18.84 5.81
N LYS A 88 9.35 -19.35 4.95
CA LYS A 88 9.17 -18.79 3.59
C LYS A 88 8.60 -17.39 3.63
N ASN A 89 7.71 -17.09 4.58
CA ASN A 89 7.19 -15.74 4.75
C ASN A 89 8.29 -14.79 5.26
N HIS A 90 9.14 -15.23 6.19
CA HIS A 90 10.25 -14.40 6.67
C HIS A 90 11.18 -14.00 5.52
N LEU A 91 11.60 -14.95 4.67
CA LEU A 91 12.43 -14.70 3.49
C LEU A 91 11.76 -13.75 2.51
N PHE A 92 10.48 -13.92 2.26
CA PHE A 92 9.71 -13.04 1.38
C PHE A 92 9.69 -11.59 1.90
N TYR A 93 9.54 -11.37 3.20
CA TYR A 93 9.59 -10.03 3.79
C TYR A 93 11.03 -9.45 3.80
N GLU A 94 12.04 -10.27 3.95
CA GLU A 94 13.45 -9.87 3.77
C GLU A 94 13.72 -9.40 2.34
N GLU A 95 13.21 -10.12 1.34
CA GLU A 95 13.31 -9.74 -0.08
C GLU A 95 12.58 -8.42 -0.36
N ILE A 96 11.36 -8.21 0.17
CA ILE A 96 10.65 -6.93 0.08
C ILE A 96 11.52 -5.82 0.68
N GLY A 97 12.05 -6.01 1.87
CA GLY A 97 12.89 -5.03 2.54
C GLY A 97 14.16 -4.69 1.75
N SER A 98 14.80 -5.70 1.18
CA SER A 98 15.96 -5.54 0.31
C SER A 98 15.60 -4.75 -0.94
N ARG A 99 14.49 -5.08 -1.61
CA ARG A 99 14.02 -4.37 -2.79
C ARG A 99 13.70 -2.91 -2.50
N LEU A 100 12.99 -2.64 -1.40
CA LEU A 100 12.69 -1.29 -0.95
C LEU A 100 13.97 -0.47 -0.70
N LYS A 101 14.96 -1.06 -0.05
CA LYS A 101 16.22 -0.39 0.28
C LYS A 101 17.05 -0.04 -0.95
N HIS A 102 17.13 -0.94 -1.92
CA HIS A 102 18.07 -0.81 -3.04
C HIS A 102 17.45 -0.16 -4.27
N THR A 103 16.17 -0.35 -4.52
CA THR A 103 15.49 0.15 -5.73
C THR A 103 14.67 1.41 -5.46
N TRP A 104 14.02 1.50 -4.29
CA TRP A 104 13.06 2.56 -3.98
C TRP A 104 13.63 3.65 -3.06
N SER A 105 14.94 3.82 -3.09
CA SER A 105 15.63 4.84 -2.30
C SER A 105 15.12 6.25 -2.61
N GLY A 106 14.81 7.01 -1.57
CA GLY A 106 14.22 8.35 -1.65
C GLY A 106 12.69 8.37 -1.55
N SER A 107 12.04 7.21 -1.55
CA SER A 107 10.59 7.05 -1.48
C SER A 107 10.10 6.91 -0.03
N ASP A 108 8.78 6.96 0.15
CA ASP A 108 8.08 6.60 1.39
C ASP A 108 7.28 5.32 1.20
N ALA A 109 7.54 4.30 2.01
CA ALA A 109 6.81 3.03 1.95
C ALA A 109 5.85 2.89 3.14
N TRP A 110 4.59 2.56 2.83
CA TRP A 110 3.57 2.16 3.78
C TRP A 110 3.24 0.69 3.55
N ILE A 111 3.38 -0.13 4.59
CA ILE A 111 3.14 -1.57 4.50
C ILE A 111 2.07 -1.97 5.49
N LEU A 112 0.96 -2.52 4.98
CA LEU A 112 -0.08 -3.15 5.78
C LEU A 112 0.22 -4.65 5.86
N SER A 113 0.30 -5.21 7.06
CA SER A 113 0.49 -6.65 7.22
C SER A 113 -0.27 -7.20 8.43
N GLY A 114 -0.88 -8.38 8.24
CA GLY A 114 -1.41 -9.23 9.30
C GLY A 114 -0.40 -10.28 9.80
N ASP A 115 0.72 -10.47 9.10
CA ASP A 115 1.83 -11.30 9.57
C ASP A 115 2.82 -10.44 10.36
N LEU A 116 2.54 -10.27 11.65
CA LEU A 116 3.31 -9.38 12.52
C LEU A 116 4.72 -9.91 12.82
N GLU A 117 4.94 -11.21 12.71
CA GLU A 117 6.26 -11.83 12.90
C GLU A 117 7.11 -11.63 11.64
N SER A 118 6.59 -11.97 10.46
CA SER A 118 7.32 -11.76 9.19
C SER A 118 7.63 -10.29 8.95
N LEU A 119 6.75 -9.38 9.39
CA LEU A 119 6.99 -7.93 9.28
C LEU A 119 8.27 -7.46 9.99
N LYS A 120 8.75 -8.18 11.01
CA LYS A 120 10.02 -7.87 11.71
C LYS A 120 11.23 -8.15 10.82
N HIS A 121 11.09 -9.05 9.84
CA HIS A 121 12.14 -9.46 8.92
C HIS A 121 12.34 -8.51 7.74
N ILE A 122 11.53 -7.45 7.62
CA ILE A 122 11.70 -6.44 6.55
C ILE A 122 13.06 -5.72 6.61
N GLY A 123 13.77 -5.78 7.73
CA GLY A 123 15.12 -5.24 7.89
C GLY A 123 15.22 -3.70 7.80
N LEU A 124 14.10 -3.01 7.77
CA LEU A 124 14.00 -1.54 7.71
C LEU A 124 13.31 -1.02 8.96
N ARG A 125 13.67 0.19 9.40
CA ARG A 125 13.14 0.79 10.63
C ARG A 125 11.93 1.69 10.35
N PRO A 126 10.70 1.28 10.74
CA PRO A 126 9.53 2.14 10.65
C PRO A 126 9.66 3.33 11.62
N ILE A 127 9.21 4.50 11.16
CA ILE A 127 9.05 5.69 12.01
C ILE A 127 7.65 5.80 12.60
N ARG A 128 6.67 5.12 12.02
CA ARG A 128 5.28 5.08 12.50
C ARG A 128 4.73 3.66 12.42
N ARG A 129 3.92 3.29 13.39
CA ARG A 129 3.19 2.02 13.46
C ARG A 129 1.77 2.30 13.91
N ILE A 130 0.80 1.84 13.15
CA ILE A 130 -0.63 1.99 13.43
C ILE A 130 -1.22 0.59 13.54
N LYS A 131 -1.84 0.29 14.67
CA LYS A 131 -2.60 -0.94 14.86
C LYS A 131 -3.96 -0.80 14.18
N LEU A 132 -4.30 -1.76 13.34
CA LEU A 132 -5.56 -1.84 12.62
C LEU A 132 -6.12 -3.27 12.73
N PHE A 133 -7.33 -3.47 12.20
CA PHE A 133 -7.96 -4.78 12.11
C PHE A 133 -8.52 -4.99 10.71
N ASN A 134 -8.25 -6.16 10.15
CA ASN A 134 -8.90 -6.64 8.93
C ASN A 134 -9.85 -7.78 9.32
N GLY A 135 -11.12 -7.44 9.58
CA GLY A 135 -12.04 -8.33 10.24
C GLY A 135 -11.50 -8.73 11.63
N PRO A 136 -11.37 -10.03 11.95
CA PRO A 136 -10.83 -10.51 13.22
C PRO A 136 -9.30 -10.46 13.30
N ILE A 137 -8.62 -10.21 12.17
CA ILE A 137 -7.15 -10.27 12.08
C ILE A 137 -6.56 -8.94 12.52
N GLU A 138 -5.72 -8.98 13.56
CA GLU A 138 -4.89 -7.83 13.91
C GLU A 138 -3.85 -7.58 12.82
N THR A 139 -3.78 -6.35 12.33
CA THR A 139 -2.82 -5.91 11.32
C THR A 139 -2.03 -4.71 11.81
N LYS A 140 -0.88 -4.46 11.19
CA LYS A 140 -0.10 -3.23 11.39
C LYS A 140 0.12 -2.53 10.06
N LEU A 141 -0.16 -1.24 10.05
CA LEU A 141 0.28 -0.34 9.00
C LEU A 141 1.55 0.37 9.48
N VAL A 142 2.65 0.14 8.78
CA VAL A 142 3.96 0.71 9.13
C VAL A 142 4.43 1.68 8.05
N HIS A 143 4.99 2.82 8.49
CA HIS A 143 5.61 3.82 7.61
C HIS A 143 7.13 3.71 7.69
N ILE A 144 7.77 3.54 6.55
CA ILE A 144 9.22 3.36 6.39
C ILE A 144 9.71 4.37 5.37
N PRO A 145 10.38 5.45 5.79
CA PRO A 145 11.06 6.34 4.86
C PRO A 145 12.33 5.65 4.32
N LEU A 146 12.51 5.70 3.00
CA LEU A 146 13.60 5.06 2.28
C LEU A 146 14.64 6.12 1.90
N TYR A 147 15.63 6.33 2.76
CA TYR A 147 16.65 7.37 2.57
C TYR A 147 17.59 7.07 1.40
N LYS A 148 17.97 8.10 0.65
CA LYS A 148 19.10 8.04 -0.29
C LYS A 148 20.41 8.00 0.54
N GLY A 149 21.19 6.93 0.38
CA GLY A 149 22.44 6.74 1.10
C GLY A 149 22.31 6.10 2.49
N SER A 150 23.44 5.97 3.20
CA SER A 150 23.49 5.42 4.56
C SER A 150 23.12 6.51 5.58
N LYS A 151 22.42 6.14 6.67
CA LYS A 151 22.20 7.06 7.80
C LYS A 151 23.53 7.64 8.36
N LYS A 152 24.66 6.97 8.16
CA LYS A 152 25.99 7.44 8.57
C LYS A 152 26.45 8.68 7.79
N ASP A 153 25.98 8.85 6.56
CA ASP A 153 26.40 9.98 5.71
C ASP A 153 25.67 11.28 6.05
N LYS A 154 24.59 11.21 6.85
CA LYS A 154 23.79 12.38 7.26
C LYS A 154 24.35 13.11 8.49
N TYR A 155 25.35 12.53 9.16
CA TYR A 155 26.00 13.07 10.39
C TYR A 155 27.51 13.24 10.23
N ARG A 156 28.00 13.36 8.99
CA ARG A 156 29.36 13.75 8.65
C ARG A 156 29.43 15.18 8.11
#